data_41b41106617dce97f4c36edf7e7779a0
#
_entry.id   41b41106617dce97f4c36edf7e7779a0
#
_cell.length_a   1.000
_cell.length_b   1.000
_cell.length_c   1.000
_cell.angle_alpha   90.00
_cell.angle_beta   90.00
_cell.angle_gamma   90.00
#
_symmetry.space_group_name_H-M   'P 1'
#
loop_
_entity.id
_entity.type
_entity.pdbx_description
1 polymer ?
#
loop_
_entity_poly.entity_id
_entity_poly.type
_entity_poly.pdbx_seq_one_letter_code
_entity_poly.pdbx_strand_id
1 'polypeptide(L)'
;MISRRHLLALAAVLPLSAAGSAPVRVRMVTDLGPIVIELYPDKAPVTVANFLAYADQHLLDGGTFYRTVSPKNDNNPATISVIQGGLNRDDSPLPAIAHETTKVTGIRHTDGVISMARDKPGTAGSEFFICLGDNPALDFGGARNKDGQGFAAFGKVVEGMDVVRKIHDAPRLSKADDPYMKGQILENPVKIQKLSRN
;
A
#
# COMPACT_ATOMS: atom_id res chain seq x y z
N MET A 1 -18.80 -27.30 -68.35
CA MET A 1 -17.74 -27.31 -67.34
C MET A 1 -17.76 -25.98 -66.60
N ILE A 2 -18.33 -25.93 -65.41
CA ILE A 2 -18.45 -24.72 -64.60
C ILE A 2 -17.50 -24.89 -63.41
N SER A 3 -16.42 -24.07 -63.40
CA SER A 3 -15.42 -24.07 -62.33
C SER A 3 -15.96 -23.26 -61.13
N ARG A 4 -16.14 -23.96 -59.99
CA ARG A 4 -16.48 -23.31 -58.71
C ARG A 4 -15.18 -22.80 -58.04
N ARG A 5 -14.95 -21.52 -58.03
CA ARG A 5 -13.93 -20.85 -57.22
C ARG A 5 -14.44 -20.74 -55.80
N HIS A 6 -13.83 -21.48 -54.85
CA HIS A 6 -14.03 -21.33 -53.40
C HIS A 6 -13.27 -20.07 -52.95
N LEU A 7 -14.02 -19.03 -52.57
CA LEU A 7 -13.47 -17.91 -51.78
C LEU A 7 -13.32 -18.40 -50.34
N LEU A 8 -12.10 -18.57 -49.85
CA LEU A 8 -11.79 -18.70 -48.45
C LEU A 8 -11.80 -17.29 -47.82
N ALA A 9 -12.82 -16.98 -47.04
CA ALA A 9 -12.84 -15.79 -46.23
C ALA A 9 -11.94 -16.01 -44.98
N LEU A 10 -10.80 -15.34 -44.97
CA LEU A 10 -9.90 -15.31 -43.80
C LEU A 10 -10.49 -14.36 -42.77
N ALA A 11 -11.11 -14.91 -41.72
CA ALA A 11 -11.59 -14.10 -40.60
C ALA A 11 -10.38 -13.67 -39.76
N ALA A 12 -10.03 -12.39 -39.83
CA ALA A 12 -9.03 -11.78 -38.97
C ALA A 12 -9.58 -11.70 -37.52
N VAL A 13 -9.08 -12.55 -36.64
CA VAL A 13 -9.32 -12.45 -35.19
C VAL A 13 -8.43 -11.32 -34.68
N LEU A 14 -9.03 -10.16 -34.46
CA LEU A 14 -8.37 -9.05 -33.76
C LEU A 14 -8.17 -9.47 -32.29
N PRO A 15 -6.95 -9.33 -31.71
CA PRO A 15 -6.74 -9.58 -30.31
C PRO A 15 -7.55 -8.55 -29.50
N LEU A 16 -8.49 -9.01 -28.68
CA LEU A 16 -9.17 -8.21 -27.67
C LEU A 16 -8.13 -7.79 -26.64
N SER A 17 -7.60 -6.57 -26.79
CA SER A 17 -6.71 -5.98 -25.78
C SER A 17 -7.53 -5.84 -24.50
N ALA A 18 -7.25 -6.63 -23.47
CA ALA A 18 -7.83 -6.45 -22.15
C ALA A 18 -7.37 -5.07 -21.64
N ALA A 19 -8.26 -4.07 -21.75
CA ALA A 19 -8.01 -2.78 -21.14
C ALA A 19 -7.91 -3.00 -19.62
N GLY A 20 -6.71 -2.80 -19.06
CA GLY A 20 -6.50 -2.85 -17.62
C GLY A 20 -7.45 -1.89 -16.92
N SER A 21 -7.89 -2.24 -15.70
CA SER A 21 -8.75 -1.36 -14.90
C SER A 21 -8.03 -0.03 -14.67
N ALA A 22 -8.73 1.09 -14.89
CA ALA A 22 -8.19 2.41 -14.63
C ALA A 22 -7.83 2.55 -13.14
N PRO A 23 -6.79 3.35 -12.79
CA PRO A 23 -6.47 3.66 -11.41
C PRO A 23 -7.68 4.25 -10.67
N VAL A 24 -7.83 3.87 -9.39
CA VAL A 24 -8.91 4.36 -8.52
C VAL A 24 -8.32 5.34 -7.53
N ARG A 25 -8.89 6.54 -7.41
CA ARG A 25 -8.45 7.52 -6.42
C ARG A 25 -9.26 7.44 -5.14
N VAL A 26 -8.57 7.53 -4.02
CA VAL A 26 -9.16 7.67 -2.68
C VAL A 26 -8.62 8.92 -2.01
N ARG A 27 -9.44 9.54 -1.18
CA ARG A 27 -9.07 10.68 -0.35
C ARG A 27 -9.09 10.27 1.11
N MET A 28 -7.95 10.41 1.76
CA MET A 28 -7.78 10.22 3.20
C MET A 28 -7.68 11.59 3.86
N VAL A 29 -8.64 11.93 4.70
CA VAL A 29 -8.64 13.17 5.49
C VAL A 29 -8.01 12.86 6.84
N THR A 30 -6.94 13.58 7.19
CA THR A 30 -6.24 13.44 8.47
C THR A 30 -6.31 14.74 9.29
N ASP A 31 -5.94 14.70 10.57
CA ASP A 31 -5.83 15.89 11.43
C ASP A 31 -4.81 16.91 10.89
N LEU A 32 -3.85 16.48 10.05
CA LEU A 32 -2.82 17.35 9.47
C LEU A 32 -3.08 17.75 8.02
N GLY A 33 -4.19 17.30 7.44
CA GLY A 33 -4.59 17.61 6.08
C GLY A 33 -4.94 16.39 5.24
N PRO A 34 -5.41 16.59 4.01
CA PRO A 34 -5.79 15.50 3.11
C PRO A 34 -4.58 14.89 2.40
N ILE A 35 -4.69 13.58 2.13
CA ILE A 35 -3.77 12.82 1.28
C ILE A 35 -4.62 12.17 0.18
N VAL A 36 -4.29 12.37 -1.10
CA VAL A 36 -4.95 11.69 -2.23
C VAL A 36 -4.04 10.58 -2.73
N ILE A 37 -4.58 9.38 -2.83
CA ILE A 37 -3.85 8.18 -3.19
C ILE A 37 -4.49 7.59 -4.45
N GLU A 38 -3.66 7.28 -5.43
CA GLU A 38 -4.04 6.54 -6.63
C GLU A 38 -3.70 5.07 -6.44
N LEU A 39 -4.69 4.20 -6.54
CA LEU A 39 -4.61 2.75 -6.37
C LEU A 39 -4.57 2.07 -7.74
N TYR A 40 -3.85 0.95 -7.87
CA TYR A 40 -3.60 0.26 -9.13
C TYR A 40 -4.27 -1.14 -9.15
N PRO A 41 -5.61 -1.23 -9.36
CA PRO A 41 -6.34 -2.51 -9.32
C PRO A 41 -5.94 -3.50 -10.42
N ASP A 42 -5.39 -3.03 -11.54
CA ASP A 42 -4.85 -3.86 -12.60
C ASP A 42 -3.55 -4.58 -12.21
N LYS A 43 -2.79 -4.03 -11.25
CA LYS A 43 -1.51 -4.56 -10.79
C LYS A 43 -1.61 -5.33 -9.48
N ALA A 44 -2.41 -4.84 -8.55
CA ALA A 44 -2.58 -5.40 -7.21
C ALA A 44 -4.09 -5.55 -6.87
N PRO A 45 -4.84 -6.40 -7.61
CA PRO A 45 -6.30 -6.47 -7.50
C PRO A 45 -6.79 -6.89 -6.11
N VAL A 46 -6.13 -7.84 -5.46
CA VAL A 46 -6.54 -8.33 -4.13
C VAL A 46 -6.30 -7.25 -3.06
N THR A 47 -5.13 -6.63 -3.09
CA THR A 47 -4.75 -5.60 -2.13
C THR A 47 -5.59 -4.33 -2.29
N VAL A 48 -5.82 -3.90 -3.53
CA VAL A 48 -6.69 -2.74 -3.81
C VAL A 48 -8.13 -3.02 -3.39
N ALA A 49 -8.68 -4.20 -3.69
CA ALA A 49 -10.03 -4.57 -3.28
C ALA A 49 -10.20 -4.54 -1.75
N ASN A 50 -9.21 -5.05 -0.99
CA ASN A 50 -9.18 -4.96 0.47
C ASN A 50 -9.21 -3.51 0.93
N PHE A 51 -8.31 -2.67 0.45
CA PHE A 51 -8.21 -1.28 0.88
C PHE A 51 -9.48 -0.48 0.55
N LEU A 52 -10.09 -0.73 -0.62
CA LEU A 52 -11.36 -0.14 -1.01
C LEU A 52 -12.53 -0.63 -0.13
N ALA A 53 -12.53 -1.90 0.30
CA ALA A 53 -13.53 -2.41 1.23
C ALA A 53 -13.47 -1.68 2.59
N TYR A 54 -12.28 -1.38 3.10
CA TYR A 54 -12.11 -0.53 4.29
C TYR A 54 -12.62 0.90 4.07
N ALA A 55 -12.43 1.48 2.89
CA ALA A 55 -12.93 2.81 2.54
C ALA A 55 -14.45 2.84 2.41
N ASP A 56 -15.02 1.91 1.65
CA ASP A 56 -16.46 1.85 1.33
C ASP A 56 -17.32 1.54 2.56
N GLN A 57 -16.78 0.77 3.52
CA GLN A 57 -17.44 0.41 4.77
C GLN A 57 -17.07 1.35 5.93
N HIS A 58 -16.29 2.41 5.69
CA HIS A 58 -15.84 3.37 6.70
C HIS A 58 -15.06 2.72 7.88
N LEU A 59 -14.43 1.57 7.66
CA LEU A 59 -13.75 0.81 8.70
C LEU A 59 -12.40 1.43 9.13
N LEU A 60 -11.77 2.27 8.29
CA LEU A 60 -10.57 3.02 8.63
C LEU A 60 -10.85 4.40 9.23
N ASP A 61 -12.12 4.82 9.29
CA ASP A 61 -12.48 6.08 9.93
C ASP A 61 -12.20 5.97 11.45
N GLY A 62 -11.41 6.89 11.97
CA GLY A 62 -10.93 6.84 13.36
C GLY A 62 -9.62 6.06 13.57
N GLY A 63 -9.11 5.37 12.57
CA GLY A 63 -7.76 4.83 12.57
C GLY A 63 -6.70 5.95 12.69
N THR A 64 -5.44 5.58 12.82
CA THR A 64 -4.36 6.56 13.05
C THR A 64 -3.10 6.22 12.28
N PHE A 65 -2.29 7.23 11.94
CA PHE A 65 -0.86 7.05 11.78
C PHE A 65 -0.24 7.07 13.17
N TYR A 66 0.38 6.00 13.58
CA TYR A 66 0.89 5.82 14.96
C TYR A 66 2.39 5.58 15.02
N ARG A 67 3.02 5.22 13.89
CA ARG A 67 4.44 4.86 13.83
C ARG A 67 5.14 5.52 12.66
N THR A 68 6.37 5.98 12.89
CA THR A 68 7.26 6.49 11.83
C THR A 68 8.64 5.87 11.96
N VAL A 69 9.18 5.43 10.84
CA VAL A 69 10.52 4.84 10.74
C VAL A 69 11.37 5.68 9.82
N SER A 70 12.60 5.91 10.20
CA SER A 70 13.64 6.55 9.40
C SER A 70 14.97 5.85 9.67
N PRO A 71 16.00 6.00 8.84
CA PRO A 71 17.32 5.40 9.12
C PRO A 71 17.92 5.76 10.48
N LYS A 72 17.46 6.87 11.11
CA LYS A 72 17.96 7.33 12.41
C LYS A 72 17.34 6.59 13.60
N ASN A 73 16.14 6.02 13.45
CA ASN A 73 15.42 5.33 14.53
C ASN A 73 15.04 3.89 14.16
N ASP A 74 15.52 3.40 13.02
CA ASP A 74 15.24 2.03 12.59
C ASP A 74 16.10 1.02 13.37
N ASN A 75 15.45 0.09 14.03
CA ASN A 75 16.09 -0.99 14.79
C ASN A 75 16.38 -2.22 13.91
N ASN A 76 16.26 -2.11 12.59
CA ASN A 76 16.57 -3.16 11.61
C ASN A 76 17.77 -2.71 10.74
N PRO A 77 18.76 -3.60 10.48
CA PRO A 77 19.90 -3.23 9.63
C PRO A 77 19.52 -2.90 8.18
N ALA A 78 18.43 -3.45 7.66
CA ALA A 78 17.84 -3.07 6.38
C ALA A 78 16.91 -1.87 6.57
N THR A 79 17.49 -0.68 6.68
CA THR A 79 16.78 0.55 7.05
C THR A 79 15.76 0.98 5.99
N ILE A 80 14.67 1.59 6.47
CA ILE A 80 13.58 2.12 5.65
C ILE A 80 13.17 3.52 6.14
N SER A 81 12.37 4.21 5.32
CA SER A 81 11.74 5.47 5.70
C SER A 81 10.25 5.42 5.34
N VAL A 82 9.38 5.36 6.36
CA VAL A 82 7.94 5.20 6.19
C VAL A 82 7.14 5.86 7.31
N ILE A 83 5.89 6.20 7.02
CA ILE A 83 4.85 6.38 8.03
C ILE A 83 3.91 5.17 7.99
N GLN A 84 3.56 4.61 9.13
CA GLN A 84 2.66 3.46 9.25
C GLN A 84 1.39 3.85 9.98
N GLY A 85 0.26 3.37 9.47
CA GLY A 85 -1.06 3.60 10.04
C GLY A 85 -2.02 2.47 9.75
N GLY A 86 -3.21 2.58 10.33
CA GLY A 86 -4.26 1.60 10.27
C GLY A 86 -5.15 1.68 11.50
N LEU A 87 -5.74 0.56 11.89
CA LEU A 87 -6.59 0.48 13.08
C LEU A 87 -5.78 0.33 14.38
N ASN A 88 -4.51 -0.07 14.26
CA ASN A 88 -3.59 -0.30 15.38
C ASN A 88 -4.19 -1.24 16.46
N ARG A 89 -4.73 -2.38 15.99
CA ARG A 89 -5.33 -3.41 16.85
C ARG A 89 -5.11 -4.81 16.26
N ASP A 90 -5.16 -5.84 17.11
CA ASP A 90 -4.90 -7.23 16.73
C ASP A 90 -6.04 -7.85 15.91
N ASP A 91 -7.29 -7.39 16.14
CA ASP A 91 -8.47 -7.87 15.43
C ASP A 91 -8.76 -7.00 14.19
N SER A 92 -8.53 -7.55 13.02
CA SER A 92 -8.92 -6.91 11.77
C SER A 92 -10.40 -7.19 11.46
N PRO A 93 -11.24 -6.16 11.14
CA PRO A 93 -12.66 -6.38 10.84
C PRO A 93 -12.91 -7.15 9.53
N LEU A 94 -11.92 -7.21 8.64
CA LEU A 94 -11.97 -7.99 7.41
C LEU A 94 -10.92 -9.11 7.45
N PRO A 95 -11.15 -10.23 6.74
CA PRO A 95 -10.18 -11.31 6.64
C PRO A 95 -8.84 -10.86 6.09
N ALA A 96 -7.76 -11.51 6.54
CA ALA A 96 -6.43 -11.32 5.96
C ALA A 96 -6.41 -11.74 4.47
N ILE A 97 -5.58 -11.06 3.68
CA ILE A 97 -5.55 -11.21 2.23
C ILE A 97 -4.30 -11.92 1.72
N ALA A 98 -4.39 -12.52 0.53
CA ALA A 98 -3.27 -13.08 -0.19
C ALA A 98 -2.21 -11.99 -0.45
N HIS A 99 -0.93 -12.40 -0.43
CA HIS A 99 0.20 -11.49 -0.59
C HIS A 99 0.55 -11.28 -2.08
N GLU A 100 0.45 -10.04 -2.54
CA GLU A 100 0.84 -9.64 -3.90
C GLU A 100 2.21 -8.97 -3.87
N THR A 101 3.27 -9.73 -4.14
CA THR A 101 4.65 -9.24 -4.08
C THR A 101 4.95 -8.21 -5.17
N THR A 102 5.95 -7.34 -4.96
CA THR A 102 6.44 -6.39 -5.97
C THR A 102 7.00 -7.09 -7.23
N LYS A 103 7.38 -8.37 -7.13
CA LYS A 103 7.76 -9.20 -8.28
C LYS A 103 6.58 -9.43 -9.23
N VAL A 104 5.38 -9.59 -8.69
CA VAL A 104 4.15 -9.83 -9.47
C VAL A 104 3.55 -8.51 -9.95
N THR A 105 3.43 -7.54 -9.04
CA THR A 105 2.76 -6.26 -9.33
C THR A 105 3.62 -5.28 -10.15
N GLY A 106 4.95 -5.41 -10.08
CA GLY A 106 5.89 -4.46 -10.67
C GLY A 106 5.95 -3.10 -9.95
N ILE A 107 5.22 -2.91 -8.83
CA ILE A 107 5.19 -1.66 -8.07
C ILE A 107 6.31 -1.69 -7.03
N ARG A 108 7.38 -0.93 -7.26
CA ARG A 108 8.51 -0.83 -6.31
C ARG A 108 8.21 0.20 -5.22
N HIS A 109 8.80 -0.01 -4.03
CA HIS A 109 8.67 0.91 -2.88
C HIS A 109 9.52 2.18 -3.05
N THR A 110 9.03 3.10 -3.88
CA THR A 110 9.61 4.45 -4.10
C THR A 110 8.84 5.52 -3.32
N ASP A 111 9.30 6.78 -3.36
CA ASP A 111 8.66 7.91 -2.67
C ASP A 111 7.15 7.99 -2.96
N GLY A 112 6.35 8.05 -1.88
CA GLY A 112 4.90 8.13 -1.93
C GLY A 112 4.15 6.82 -2.18
N VAL A 113 4.83 5.69 -2.41
CA VAL A 113 4.16 4.39 -2.59
C VAL A 113 3.51 3.94 -1.30
N ILE A 114 2.24 3.50 -1.39
CA ILE A 114 1.50 2.86 -0.30
C ILE A 114 1.57 1.35 -0.42
N SER A 115 1.74 0.67 0.72
CA SER A 115 1.92 -0.77 0.81
C SER A 115 1.29 -1.33 2.08
N MET A 116 0.84 -2.59 2.08
CA MET A 116 0.29 -3.24 3.27
C MET A 116 1.38 -3.69 4.22
N ALA A 117 1.19 -3.41 5.51
CA ALA A 117 1.99 -4.01 6.56
C ALA A 117 1.53 -5.45 6.83
N ARG A 118 2.43 -6.31 7.31
CA ARG A 118 2.18 -7.71 7.61
C ARG A 118 3.21 -8.31 8.56
N ASP A 119 2.88 -9.40 9.21
CA ASP A 119 3.84 -10.27 9.90
C ASP A 119 4.41 -11.30 8.92
N LYS A 120 3.56 -12.19 8.38
CA LYS A 120 3.90 -13.23 7.41
C LYS A 120 3.16 -12.98 6.09
N PRO A 121 3.61 -13.53 4.96
CA PRO A 121 2.81 -13.52 3.73
C PRO A 121 1.40 -14.06 3.98
N GLY A 122 0.38 -13.32 3.53
CA GLY A 122 -1.02 -13.69 3.73
C GLY A 122 -1.64 -13.25 5.06
N THR A 123 -0.99 -12.38 5.84
CA THR A 123 -1.55 -11.84 7.12
C THR A 123 -1.92 -10.36 7.05
N ALA A 124 -1.79 -9.71 5.90
CA ALA A 124 -2.15 -8.31 5.74
C ALA A 124 -3.66 -8.10 5.95
N GLY A 125 -4.03 -7.09 6.71
CA GLY A 125 -5.41 -6.74 7.05
C GLY A 125 -5.68 -5.24 6.90
N SER A 126 -5.66 -4.49 8.02
CA SER A 126 -5.95 -3.05 8.06
C SER A 126 -4.71 -2.16 8.03
N GLU A 127 -3.54 -2.71 8.37
CA GLU A 127 -2.33 -1.94 8.56
C GLU A 127 -1.62 -1.67 7.23
N PHE A 128 -1.22 -0.43 7.02
CA PHE A 128 -0.52 0.01 5.81
C PHE A 128 0.60 1.00 6.16
N PHE A 129 1.47 1.27 5.19
CA PHE A 129 2.48 2.32 5.31
C PHE A 129 2.64 3.08 3.99
N ILE A 130 3.17 4.30 4.09
CA ILE A 130 3.53 5.15 2.95
C ILE A 130 5.03 5.41 3.00
N CYS A 131 5.71 5.19 1.88
CA CYS A 131 7.14 5.35 1.73
C CYS A 131 7.56 6.82 1.62
N LEU A 132 8.68 7.16 2.24
CA LEU A 132 9.42 8.40 1.99
C LEU A 132 10.78 8.03 1.36
N GLY A 133 11.03 8.54 0.16
CA GLY A 133 12.18 8.13 -0.64
C GLY A 133 12.09 6.67 -1.11
N ASP A 134 13.20 6.15 -1.63
CA ASP A 134 13.29 4.79 -2.15
C ASP A 134 13.64 3.80 -1.04
N ASN A 135 12.85 2.73 -0.95
CA ASN A 135 12.94 1.70 0.09
C ASN A 135 13.09 0.29 -0.53
N PRO A 136 14.16 -0.01 -1.27
CA PRO A 136 14.32 -1.30 -1.98
C PRO A 136 14.38 -2.50 -1.02
N ALA A 137 14.69 -2.29 0.25
CA ALA A 137 14.65 -3.34 1.27
C ALA A 137 13.24 -3.92 1.49
N LEU A 138 12.18 -3.20 1.10
CA LEU A 138 10.77 -3.62 1.20
C LEU A 138 10.29 -4.40 -0.04
N ASP A 139 11.04 -4.39 -1.14
CA ASP A 139 10.69 -5.12 -2.36
C ASP A 139 10.89 -6.64 -2.18
N PHE A 140 10.31 -7.43 -3.10
CA PHE A 140 10.61 -8.85 -3.21
C PHE A 140 12.11 -9.08 -3.39
N GLY A 141 12.68 -9.98 -2.60
CA GLY A 141 14.13 -10.21 -2.52
C GLY A 141 14.86 -9.20 -1.62
N GLY A 142 14.18 -8.19 -1.09
CA GLY A 142 14.75 -7.23 -0.16
C GLY A 142 14.97 -7.82 1.23
N ALA A 143 15.88 -7.20 1.99
CA ALA A 143 16.38 -7.74 3.25
C ALA A 143 15.54 -7.35 4.49
N ARG A 144 14.43 -6.58 4.31
CA ARG A 144 13.64 -6.13 5.45
C ARG A 144 13.01 -7.26 6.23
N ASN A 145 12.49 -8.28 5.54
CA ASN A 145 11.95 -9.49 6.13
C ASN A 145 12.81 -10.70 5.75
N LYS A 146 13.06 -11.58 6.71
CA LYS A 146 13.87 -12.80 6.51
C LYS A 146 13.27 -13.76 5.48
N ASP A 147 11.96 -13.66 5.20
CA ASP A 147 11.26 -14.47 4.20
C ASP A 147 11.55 -14.04 2.75
N GLY A 148 12.15 -12.85 2.55
CA GLY A 148 12.47 -12.29 1.25
C GLY A 148 11.26 -11.97 0.36
N GLN A 149 10.03 -12.07 0.88
CA GLN A 149 8.80 -11.84 0.09
C GLN A 149 8.46 -10.35 -0.05
N GLY A 150 9.11 -9.48 0.73
CA GLY A 150 8.82 -8.06 0.74
C GLY A 150 7.39 -7.73 1.20
N PHE A 151 6.85 -6.62 0.73
CA PHE A 151 5.52 -6.13 1.08
C PHE A 151 4.67 -5.91 -0.17
N ALA A 152 3.34 -5.82 0.00
CA ALA A 152 2.38 -5.66 -1.09
C ALA A 152 2.12 -4.19 -1.38
N ALA A 153 2.91 -3.60 -2.29
CA ALA A 153 2.69 -2.25 -2.81
C ALA A 153 1.51 -2.24 -3.78
N PHE A 154 0.60 -1.25 -3.65
CA PHE A 154 -0.66 -1.26 -4.39
C PHE A 154 -1.15 0.10 -4.91
N GLY A 155 -0.41 1.17 -4.64
CA GLY A 155 -0.78 2.52 -5.07
C GLY A 155 0.30 3.55 -4.76
N LYS A 156 -0.02 4.82 -5.00
CA LYS A 156 0.89 5.95 -4.77
C LYS A 156 0.13 7.20 -4.36
N VAL A 157 0.69 7.96 -3.43
CA VAL A 157 0.24 9.32 -3.09
C VAL A 157 0.46 10.22 -4.30
N VAL A 158 -0.59 10.90 -4.75
CA VAL A 158 -0.57 11.87 -5.87
C VAL A 158 -0.75 13.30 -5.41
N GLU A 159 -1.34 13.52 -4.20
CA GLU A 159 -1.43 14.82 -3.54
C GLU A 159 -1.26 14.64 -2.03
N GLY A 160 -0.66 15.62 -1.35
CA GLY A 160 -0.51 15.60 0.12
C GLY A 160 0.78 14.95 0.64
N MET A 161 1.83 14.81 -0.18
CA MET A 161 3.14 14.34 0.31
C MET A 161 3.77 15.27 1.35
N ASP A 162 3.40 16.55 1.40
CA ASP A 162 3.77 17.47 2.47
C ASP A 162 3.13 17.07 3.82
N VAL A 163 1.88 16.58 3.79
CA VAL A 163 1.20 16.02 4.97
C VAL A 163 1.91 14.74 5.42
N VAL A 164 2.27 13.84 4.49
CA VAL A 164 3.04 12.62 4.79
C VAL A 164 4.36 12.97 5.48
N ARG A 165 5.09 13.99 4.99
CA ARG A 165 6.35 14.45 5.61
C ARG A 165 6.12 15.06 6.99
N LYS A 166 5.07 15.85 7.19
CA LYS A 166 4.71 16.40 8.52
C LYS A 166 4.44 15.28 9.53
N ILE A 167 3.72 14.22 9.13
CA ILE A 167 3.49 13.04 9.99
C ILE A 167 4.82 12.35 10.30
N HIS A 168 5.69 12.17 9.30
CA HIS A 168 6.97 11.51 9.49
C HIS A 168 7.89 12.25 10.46
N ASP A 169 7.86 13.57 10.46
CA ASP A 169 8.72 14.42 11.29
C ASP A 169 8.13 14.70 12.69
N ALA A 170 6.91 14.22 12.97
CA ALA A 170 6.24 14.43 14.24
C ALA A 170 7.02 13.80 15.42
N PRO A 171 6.88 14.35 16.65
CA PRO A 171 7.55 13.86 17.85
C PRO A 171 7.22 12.39 18.15
N ARG A 172 8.22 11.65 18.65
CA ARG A 172 8.14 10.23 18.95
C ARG A 172 8.51 9.93 20.39
N LEU A 173 7.83 8.94 20.97
CA LEU A 173 8.16 8.41 22.29
C LEU A 173 9.55 7.77 22.27
N SER A 174 10.35 8.03 23.31
CA SER A 174 11.66 7.41 23.48
C SER A 174 11.60 5.94 23.89
N LYS A 175 10.42 5.46 24.32
CA LYS A 175 10.15 4.09 24.79
C LYS A 175 8.98 3.50 24.01
N ALA A 176 8.95 2.21 23.85
CA ALA A 176 7.82 1.42 23.36
C ALA A 176 7.83 0.08 24.12
N ASP A 177 6.66 -0.58 24.22
CA ASP A 177 6.51 -1.89 24.84
C ASP A 177 7.30 -2.95 24.05
N ASP A 178 7.23 -2.89 22.71
CA ASP A 178 8.08 -3.70 21.84
C ASP A 178 9.42 -2.99 21.61
N PRO A 179 10.56 -3.57 22.02
CA PRO A 179 11.89 -3.01 21.76
C PRO A 179 12.19 -2.72 20.28
N TYR A 180 11.60 -3.49 19.36
CA TYR A 180 11.73 -3.27 17.93
C TYR A 180 11.13 -1.92 17.48
N MET A 181 10.11 -1.44 18.20
CA MET A 181 9.43 -0.16 17.89
C MET A 181 9.96 1.03 18.71
N LYS A 182 11.01 0.83 19.52
CA LYS A 182 11.59 1.90 20.35
C LYS A 182 11.99 3.11 19.50
N GLY A 183 11.51 4.31 19.89
CA GLY A 183 11.78 5.56 19.19
C GLY A 183 11.02 5.74 17.87
N GLN A 184 10.03 4.87 17.60
CA GLN A 184 9.26 4.89 16.35
C GLN A 184 7.78 5.25 16.56
N ILE A 185 7.25 5.14 17.77
CA ILE A 185 5.86 5.42 18.07
C ILE A 185 5.67 6.93 18.24
N LEU A 186 4.65 7.50 17.57
CA LEU A 186 4.31 8.91 17.69
C LEU A 186 3.79 9.23 19.09
N GLU A 187 4.22 10.35 19.68
CA GLU A 187 3.67 10.85 20.95
C GLU A 187 2.17 11.16 20.82
N ASN A 188 1.79 11.73 19.69
CA ASN A 188 0.41 12.05 19.36
C ASN A 188 0.09 11.40 18.00
N PRO A 189 -0.51 10.21 17.97
CA PRO A 189 -0.93 9.58 16.73
C PRO A 189 -1.85 10.49 15.92
N VAL A 190 -1.60 10.60 14.61
CA VAL A 190 -2.38 11.46 13.72
C VAL A 190 -3.61 10.70 13.24
N LYS A 191 -4.80 11.20 13.58
CA LYS A 191 -6.07 10.54 13.28
C LYS A 191 -6.39 10.59 11.79
N ILE A 192 -6.88 9.47 11.28
CA ILE A 192 -7.56 9.35 10.00
C ILE A 192 -9.04 9.63 10.27
N GLN A 193 -9.50 10.81 9.88
CA GLN A 193 -10.89 11.22 10.12
C GLN A 193 -11.84 10.51 9.17
N LYS A 194 -11.41 10.34 7.91
CA LYS A 194 -12.22 9.71 6.86
C LYS A 194 -11.34 9.17 5.74
N LEU A 195 -11.70 7.99 5.24
CA LEU A 195 -11.21 7.44 3.98
C LEU A 195 -12.39 7.24 3.03
N SER A 196 -12.34 7.79 1.82
CA SER A 196 -13.42 7.64 0.83
C SER A 196 -12.87 7.60 -0.59
N ARG A 197 -13.61 7.03 -1.52
CA ARG A 197 -13.34 7.22 -2.95
C ARG A 197 -13.47 8.71 -3.32
N ASN A 198 -12.62 9.16 -4.23
CA ASN A 198 -12.58 10.55 -4.70
C ASN A 198 -13.33 10.67 -6.05
#